data_2c5d6b78054498a0e9b06141bac382d7
#
_entry.id   2c5d6b78054498a0e9b06141bac382d7
#
_cell.length_a   1.000
_cell.length_b   1.000
_cell.length_c   1.000
_cell.angle_alpha   90.00
_cell.angle_beta   90.00
_cell.angle_gamma   90.00
#
_symmetry.space_group_name_H-M   'P 1'
#
loop_
_entity.id
_entity.type
_entity.pdbx_description
1 polymer ?
#
loop_
_entity_poly.entity_id
_entity_poly.type
_entity_poly.pdbx_seq_one_letter_code
_entity_poly.pdbx_strand_id
1 'polypeptide(L)'
;MVKKTGLGKGLNSLFSEVDAEVGNKKETTTLPLKKIKPNKNQPRKRFDEAELAELSDSIKQNGILQPLLVREKGDHYEIVAGERRFQAAKLAKIEEVPVVIKSISDEEVFKLALIENLQRSDLSPIEEAQGYKQLIKQENLTQDDLAKVLSKSRSAITNTLRLLDLPSEVQTLMAEGRISAGHARAILSVSGKEGRIKLA
;
A
#
# COMPACT_ATOMS: atom_id res chain seq x y z
N MET A 1 -17.09 23.48 -20.23
CA MET A 1 -17.63 22.32 -19.47
C MET A 1 -16.59 21.22 -19.49
N VAL A 2 -15.78 21.08 -18.42
CA VAL A 2 -14.75 20.02 -18.30
C VAL A 2 -15.47 18.78 -17.81
N LYS A 3 -15.45 17.70 -18.61
CA LYS A 3 -15.98 16.38 -18.23
C LYS A 3 -15.17 15.85 -17.05
N LYS A 4 -15.75 15.77 -15.87
CA LYS A 4 -15.24 15.00 -14.73
C LYS A 4 -15.28 13.51 -15.08
N THR A 5 -14.21 12.98 -15.60
CA THR A 5 -13.98 11.53 -15.74
C THR A 5 -13.83 10.96 -14.33
N GLY A 6 -14.77 10.08 -13.95
CA GLY A 6 -14.80 9.50 -12.60
C GLY A 6 -13.56 8.65 -12.31
N LEU A 7 -12.65 9.19 -11.49
CA LEU A 7 -11.40 8.57 -11.05
C LEU A 7 -11.61 7.19 -10.36
N GLY A 8 -12.77 6.97 -9.75
CA GLY A 8 -13.07 5.71 -9.04
C GLY A 8 -13.20 4.47 -9.94
N LYS A 9 -13.57 4.63 -11.23
CA LYS A 9 -13.61 3.50 -12.18
C LYS A 9 -12.22 3.12 -12.68
N GLY A 10 -11.30 4.07 -12.84
CA GLY A 10 -9.94 3.81 -13.32
C GLY A 10 -9.07 3.07 -12.31
N LEU A 11 -9.24 3.33 -11.01
CA LEU A 11 -8.46 2.67 -9.97
C LEU A 11 -8.91 1.22 -9.69
N ASN A 12 -10.22 0.99 -9.58
CA ASN A 12 -10.72 -0.39 -9.47
C ASN A 12 -10.42 -1.20 -10.73
N SER A 13 -10.39 -0.58 -11.93
CA SER A 13 -9.97 -1.29 -13.13
C SER A 13 -8.46 -1.60 -13.10
N LEU A 14 -7.61 -0.70 -12.62
CA LEU A 14 -6.17 -0.95 -12.48
C LEU A 14 -5.88 -2.11 -11.51
N PHE A 15 -6.56 -2.20 -10.37
CA PHE A 15 -6.39 -3.32 -9.45
C PHE A 15 -7.01 -4.61 -9.96
N SER A 16 -8.22 -4.56 -10.50
CA SER A 16 -8.86 -5.73 -11.12
C SER A 16 -8.14 -6.16 -12.40
N GLU A 17 -7.54 -5.24 -13.14
CA GLU A 17 -6.69 -5.56 -14.29
C GLU A 17 -5.34 -6.12 -13.83
N VAL A 18 -4.72 -5.57 -12.77
CA VAL A 18 -3.49 -6.13 -12.18
C VAL A 18 -3.73 -7.54 -11.65
N ASP A 19 -4.81 -7.76 -10.88
CA ASP A 19 -5.15 -9.09 -10.36
C ASP A 19 -5.61 -10.04 -11.48
N ALA A 20 -6.37 -9.55 -12.47
CA ALA A 20 -6.82 -10.34 -13.61
C ALA A 20 -5.68 -10.63 -14.60
N GLU A 21 -4.76 -9.69 -14.84
CA GLU A 21 -3.60 -9.88 -15.72
C GLU A 21 -2.50 -10.72 -15.06
N VAL A 22 -2.29 -10.58 -13.75
CA VAL A 22 -1.42 -11.47 -12.97
C VAL A 22 -1.97 -12.90 -12.96
N GLY A 23 -3.31 -13.07 -13.08
CA GLY A 23 -3.99 -14.37 -13.23
C GLY A 23 -4.09 -14.87 -14.68
N ASN A 24 -3.92 -14.01 -15.68
CA ASN A 24 -4.06 -14.37 -17.09
C ASN A 24 -2.69 -14.61 -17.73
N LYS A 25 -2.41 -15.83 -18.16
CA LYS A 25 -1.15 -16.28 -18.78
C LYS A 25 -0.70 -15.53 -20.06
N LYS A 26 -1.40 -14.51 -20.51
CA LYS A 26 -1.23 -13.95 -21.87
C LYS A 26 -0.10 -12.92 -22.05
N GLU A 27 0.44 -12.34 -20.97
CA GLU A 27 1.53 -11.33 -21.09
C GLU A 27 2.66 -11.51 -20.07
N THR A 28 2.81 -12.73 -19.52
CA THR A 28 3.92 -13.02 -18.63
C THR A 28 5.18 -13.28 -19.46
N THR A 29 6.22 -12.49 -19.24
CA THR A 29 7.55 -12.72 -19.79
C THR A 29 8.53 -13.09 -18.71
N THR A 30 9.68 -13.66 -19.07
CA THR A 30 10.73 -14.00 -18.10
C THR A 30 11.87 -12.99 -18.25
N LEU A 31 12.34 -12.44 -17.13
CA LEU A 31 13.45 -11.50 -17.11
C LEU A 31 14.57 -12.00 -16.17
N PRO A 32 15.84 -11.73 -16.55
CA PRO A 32 16.97 -11.94 -15.65
C PRO A 32 16.82 -11.09 -14.38
N LEU A 33 16.95 -11.72 -13.19
CA LEU A 33 16.79 -11.05 -11.90
C LEU A 33 17.73 -9.84 -11.75
N LYS A 34 18.92 -9.90 -12.33
CA LYS A 34 19.90 -8.81 -12.33
C LYS A 34 19.45 -7.54 -13.06
N LYS A 35 18.48 -7.63 -13.98
CA LYS A 35 17.89 -6.48 -14.67
C LYS A 35 16.77 -5.81 -13.86
N ILE A 36 16.34 -6.41 -12.76
CA ILE A 36 15.25 -5.92 -11.93
C ILE A 36 15.83 -5.24 -10.70
N LYS A 37 15.36 -4.04 -10.40
CA LYS A 37 15.77 -3.25 -9.22
C LYS A 37 14.56 -2.94 -8.34
N PRO A 38 14.74 -2.96 -7.00
CA PRO A 38 13.70 -2.53 -6.09
C PRO A 38 13.41 -1.03 -6.22
N ASN A 39 12.17 -0.64 -5.97
CA ASN A 39 11.82 0.78 -5.92
C ASN A 39 12.36 1.40 -4.61
N LYS A 40 13.12 2.49 -4.72
CA LYS A 40 13.71 3.21 -3.58
C LYS A 40 12.66 3.80 -2.62
N ASN A 41 11.44 4.04 -3.11
CA ASN A 41 10.33 4.63 -2.35
C ASN A 41 9.42 3.57 -1.71
N GLN A 42 9.77 2.29 -1.74
CA GLN A 42 9.00 1.23 -1.08
C GLN A 42 8.96 1.45 0.44
N PRO A 43 7.78 1.51 1.05
CA PRO A 43 7.62 1.77 2.48
C PRO A 43 8.11 0.60 3.34
N ARG A 44 8.05 -0.64 2.83
CA ARG A 44 8.44 -1.84 3.56
C ARG A 44 9.94 -2.10 3.43
N LYS A 45 10.71 -1.65 4.43
CA LYS A 45 12.19 -1.84 4.48
C LYS A 45 12.63 -3.04 5.31
N ARG A 46 11.75 -3.61 6.14
CA ARG A 46 12.06 -4.76 7.01
C ARG A 46 11.13 -5.90 6.65
N PHE A 47 11.70 -7.04 6.40
CA PHE A 47 11.01 -8.32 6.21
C PHE A 47 11.42 -9.22 7.35
N ASP A 48 10.49 -10.04 7.84
CA ASP A 48 10.82 -11.11 8.76
C ASP A 48 11.70 -12.13 8.02
N GLU A 49 12.89 -12.40 8.58
CA GLU A 49 13.87 -13.28 7.96
C GLU A 49 13.36 -14.72 7.87
N ALA A 50 12.59 -15.18 8.87
CA ALA A 50 12.01 -16.52 8.87
C ALA A 50 10.96 -16.67 7.75
N GLU A 51 10.02 -15.74 7.64
CA GLU A 51 9.03 -15.74 6.56
C GLU A 51 9.67 -15.64 5.17
N LEU A 52 10.78 -14.90 5.05
CA LEU A 52 11.49 -14.77 3.78
C LEU A 52 12.23 -16.04 3.41
N ALA A 53 12.78 -16.76 4.39
CA ALA A 53 13.43 -18.04 4.18
C ALA A 53 12.44 -19.13 3.73
N GLU A 54 11.27 -19.22 4.39
CA GLU A 54 10.20 -20.14 3.98
C GLU A 54 9.75 -19.87 2.54
N LEU A 55 9.55 -18.61 2.20
CA LEU A 55 9.16 -18.22 0.82
C LEU A 55 10.28 -18.56 -0.17
N SER A 56 11.55 -18.36 0.19
CA SER A 56 12.70 -18.74 -0.65
C SER A 56 12.74 -20.24 -0.94
N ASP A 57 12.48 -21.08 0.06
CA ASP A 57 12.46 -22.52 -0.12
C ASP A 57 11.26 -22.99 -0.95
N SER A 58 10.10 -22.37 -0.77
CA SER A 58 8.96 -22.60 -1.66
C SER A 58 9.26 -22.21 -3.11
N ILE A 59 9.92 -21.07 -3.34
CA ILE A 59 10.32 -20.64 -4.69
C ILE A 59 11.35 -21.58 -5.33
N LYS A 60 12.27 -22.15 -4.56
CA LYS A 60 13.22 -23.16 -5.07
C LYS A 60 12.51 -24.40 -5.59
N GLN A 61 11.45 -24.83 -4.90
CA GLN A 61 10.73 -26.06 -5.22
C GLN A 61 9.72 -25.87 -6.36
N ASN A 62 8.95 -24.78 -6.32
CA ASN A 62 7.76 -24.56 -7.16
C ASN A 62 7.92 -23.44 -8.19
N GLY A 63 9.05 -22.71 -8.13
CA GLY A 63 9.20 -21.47 -8.89
C GLY A 63 8.32 -20.34 -8.33
N ILE A 64 8.28 -19.23 -9.06
CA ILE A 64 7.40 -18.09 -8.74
C ILE A 64 6.07 -18.31 -9.46
N LEU A 65 5.04 -18.70 -8.71
CA LEU A 65 3.70 -18.98 -9.26
C LEU A 65 2.97 -17.69 -9.68
N GLN A 66 3.16 -16.61 -8.93
CA GLN A 66 2.58 -15.31 -9.24
C GLN A 66 3.67 -14.36 -9.75
N PRO A 67 3.61 -13.88 -11.01
CA PRO A 67 4.63 -13.00 -11.58
C PRO A 67 4.84 -11.72 -10.77
N LEU A 68 6.04 -11.12 -10.87
CA LEU A 68 6.28 -9.77 -10.37
C LEU A 68 5.68 -8.75 -11.33
N LEU A 69 5.16 -7.66 -10.80
CA LEU A 69 4.79 -6.51 -11.61
C LEU A 69 5.97 -5.55 -11.68
N VAL A 70 6.44 -5.27 -12.88
CA VAL A 70 7.57 -4.37 -13.14
C VAL A 70 7.23 -3.33 -14.18
N ARG A 71 7.99 -2.23 -14.21
CA ARG A 71 7.95 -1.23 -15.28
C ARG A 71 9.34 -0.99 -15.85
N GLU A 72 9.39 -0.57 -17.08
CA GLU A 72 10.65 -0.12 -17.70
C GLU A 72 11.11 1.22 -17.09
N LYS A 73 12.41 1.30 -16.77
CA LYS A 73 13.04 2.53 -16.27
C LYS A 73 14.47 2.64 -16.78
N GLY A 74 14.59 3.23 -17.95
CA GLY A 74 15.88 3.38 -18.62
C GLY A 74 16.48 2.02 -19.02
N ASP A 75 17.58 1.63 -18.40
CA ASP A 75 18.35 0.42 -18.68
C ASP A 75 17.94 -0.81 -17.84
N HIS A 76 16.93 -0.66 -16.96
CA HIS A 76 16.50 -1.71 -16.05
C HIS A 76 14.98 -1.70 -15.84
N TYR A 77 14.49 -2.71 -15.13
CA TYR A 77 13.10 -2.80 -14.71
C TYR A 77 12.99 -2.48 -13.23
N GLU A 78 12.03 -1.63 -12.85
CA GLU A 78 11.74 -1.27 -11.47
C GLU A 78 10.52 -2.04 -10.97
N ILE A 79 10.62 -2.60 -9.75
CA ILE A 79 9.52 -3.36 -9.15
C ILE A 79 8.40 -2.39 -8.75
N VAL A 80 7.18 -2.66 -9.24
CA VAL A 80 5.94 -1.99 -8.85
C VAL A 80 5.26 -2.77 -7.73
N ALA A 81 5.15 -4.10 -7.87
CA ALA A 81 4.62 -5.00 -6.85
C ALA A 81 5.35 -6.36 -6.85
N GLY A 82 5.44 -6.99 -5.67
CA GLY A 82 6.07 -8.29 -5.50
C GLY A 82 7.47 -8.26 -4.87
N GLU A 83 7.83 -7.22 -4.11
CA GLU A 83 9.14 -7.08 -3.47
C GLU A 83 9.55 -8.32 -2.65
N ARG A 84 8.63 -8.90 -1.84
CA ARG A 84 8.91 -10.13 -1.05
C ARG A 84 9.36 -11.29 -1.95
N ARG A 85 8.66 -11.49 -3.08
CA ARG A 85 8.98 -12.54 -4.06
C ARG A 85 10.34 -12.29 -4.71
N PHE A 86 10.66 -11.04 -5.02
CA PHE A 86 11.97 -10.65 -5.54
C PHE A 86 13.09 -10.95 -4.55
N GLN A 87 12.94 -10.57 -3.27
CA GLN A 87 13.94 -10.83 -2.23
C GLN A 87 14.10 -12.34 -1.98
N ALA A 88 13.00 -13.07 -1.92
CA ALA A 88 13.03 -14.53 -1.77
C ALA A 88 13.68 -15.24 -2.98
N ALA A 89 13.40 -14.77 -4.21
CA ALA A 89 14.05 -15.27 -5.42
C ALA A 89 15.57 -15.02 -5.41
N LYS A 90 16.00 -13.86 -4.89
CA LYS A 90 17.41 -13.54 -4.70
C LYS A 90 18.08 -14.45 -3.70
N LEU A 91 17.44 -14.74 -2.56
CA LEU A 91 17.90 -15.72 -1.57
C LEU A 91 17.95 -17.15 -2.14
N ALA A 92 16.95 -17.50 -2.95
CA ALA A 92 16.88 -18.78 -3.67
C ALA A 92 17.90 -18.92 -4.80
N LYS A 93 18.64 -17.84 -5.14
CA LYS A 93 19.59 -17.74 -6.26
C LYS A 93 18.95 -18.08 -7.61
N ILE A 94 17.69 -17.68 -7.81
CA ILE A 94 16.99 -17.82 -9.07
C ILE A 94 17.55 -16.79 -10.05
N GLU A 95 17.92 -17.23 -11.25
CA GLU A 95 18.51 -16.34 -12.27
C GLU A 95 17.47 -15.55 -13.05
N GLU A 96 16.30 -16.15 -13.30
CA GLU A 96 15.22 -15.58 -14.10
C GLU A 96 13.88 -15.70 -13.36
N VAL A 97 13.06 -14.66 -13.49
CA VAL A 97 11.77 -14.60 -12.80
C VAL A 97 10.65 -14.22 -13.77
N PRO A 98 9.44 -14.79 -13.62
CA PRO A 98 8.28 -14.38 -14.39
C PRO A 98 7.84 -12.97 -13.97
N VAL A 99 7.57 -12.12 -14.96
CA VAL A 99 7.15 -10.74 -14.75
C VAL A 99 6.00 -10.36 -15.68
N VAL A 100 5.21 -9.40 -15.23
CA VAL A 100 4.30 -8.61 -16.07
C VAL A 100 4.89 -7.23 -16.18
N ILE A 101 5.15 -6.79 -17.43
CA ILE A 101 5.69 -5.45 -17.70
C ILE A 101 4.52 -4.52 -17.97
N LYS A 102 4.41 -3.43 -17.21
CA LYS A 102 3.42 -2.36 -17.45
C LYS A 102 4.11 -1.02 -17.61
N SER A 103 3.59 -0.22 -18.55
CA SER A 103 3.98 1.18 -18.71
C SER A 103 3.21 2.01 -17.68
N ILE A 104 3.83 2.25 -16.52
CA ILE A 104 3.23 2.94 -15.37
C ILE A 104 4.09 4.15 -15.02
N SER A 105 3.48 5.33 -14.86
CA SER A 105 4.15 6.57 -14.47
C SER A 105 4.66 6.51 -13.02
N ASP A 106 5.59 7.41 -12.66
CA ASP A 106 6.08 7.52 -11.28
C ASP A 106 4.96 7.84 -10.29
N GLU A 107 3.98 8.66 -10.70
CA GLU A 107 2.80 9.00 -9.89
C GLU A 107 1.91 7.78 -9.64
N GLU A 108 1.65 6.99 -10.68
CA GLU A 108 0.86 5.76 -10.55
C GLU A 108 1.54 4.70 -9.69
N VAL A 109 2.88 4.52 -9.82
CA VAL A 109 3.65 3.61 -8.96
C VAL A 109 3.57 4.04 -7.50
N PHE A 110 3.74 5.32 -7.22
CA PHE A 110 3.64 5.84 -5.87
C PHE A 110 2.24 5.62 -5.29
N LYS A 111 1.21 5.87 -6.08
CA LYS A 111 -0.18 5.65 -5.72
C LYS A 111 -0.48 4.19 -5.41
N LEU A 112 -0.05 3.26 -6.27
CA LEU A 112 -0.20 1.82 -6.04
C LEU A 112 0.49 1.38 -4.76
N ALA A 113 1.72 1.84 -4.51
CA ALA A 113 2.47 1.53 -3.30
C ALA A 113 1.78 2.07 -2.04
N LEU A 114 1.19 3.27 -2.11
CA LEU A 114 0.45 3.87 -0.99
C LEU A 114 -0.84 3.09 -0.69
N ILE A 115 -1.58 2.68 -1.72
CA ILE A 115 -2.81 1.91 -1.55
C ILE A 115 -2.49 0.50 -1.02
N GLU A 116 -1.46 -0.19 -1.56
CA GLU A 116 -1.01 -1.48 -1.04
C GLU A 116 -0.66 -1.37 0.45
N ASN A 117 0.11 -0.34 0.82
CA ASN A 117 0.46 -0.10 2.22
C ASN A 117 -0.77 0.14 3.10
N LEU A 118 -1.78 0.87 2.61
CA LEU A 118 -3.03 1.14 3.34
C LEU A 118 -3.94 -0.09 3.49
N GLN A 119 -3.75 -1.12 2.70
CA GLN A 119 -4.49 -2.39 2.81
C GLN A 119 -3.86 -3.38 3.79
N ARG A 120 -2.72 -3.02 4.40
CA ARG A 120 -2.09 -3.86 5.42
C ARG A 120 -2.93 -3.93 6.68
N SER A 121 -2.99 -5.11 7.28
CA SER A 121 -3.77 -5.37 8.51
C SER A 121 -3.07 -4.93 9.79
N ASP A 122 -1.79 -4.56 9.72
CA ASP A 122 -0.92 -4.23 10.85
C ASP A 122 -0.68 -2.72 11.04
N LEU A 123 -1.39 -1.86 10.27
CA LEU A 123 -1.31 -0.40 10.43
C LEU A 123 -1.96 0.05 11.74
N SER A 124 -1.29 0.95 12.44
CA SER A 124 -1.93 1.70 13.52
C SER A 124 -3.01 2.63 12.95
N PRO A 125 -4.08 2.95 13.75
CA PRO A 125 -5.12 3.87 13.30
C PRO A 125 -4.61 5.26 12.90
N ILE A 126 -3.50 5.71 13.47
CA ILE A 126 -2.88 7.00 13.13
C ILE A 126 -2.14 6.92 11.79
N GLU A 127 -1.41 5.83 11.53
CA GLU A 127 -0.76 5.61 10.23
C GLU A 127 -1.79 5.50 9.11
N GLU A 128 -2.88 4.77 9.36
CA GLU A 128 -4.00 4.68 8.43
C GLU A 128 -4.60 6.06 8.11
N ALA A 129 -4.82 6.88 9.13
CA ALA A 129 -5.35 8.24 8.98
C ALA A 129 -4.39 9.15 8.18
N GLN A 130 -3.08 9.05 8.43
CA GLN A 130 -2.06 9.80 7.69
C GLN A 130 -2.02 9.39 6.22
N GLY A 131 -2.08 8.10 5.94
CA GLY A 131 -2.15 7.58 4.58
C GLY A 131 -3.40 8.05 3.83
N TYR A 132 -4.57 8.06 4.48
CA TYR A 132 -5.80 8.62 3.90
C TYR A 132 -5.65 10.10 3.56
N LYS A 133 -5.13 10.90 4.50
CA LYS A 133 -4.89 12.33 4.29
C LYS A 133 -3.93 12.57 3.13
N GLN A 134 -2.88 11.78 3.04
CA GLN A 134 -1.89 11.88 1.97
C GLN A 134 -2.50 11.55 0.61
N LEU A 135 -3.27 10.46 0.50
CA LEU A 135 -3.91 10.04 -0.75
C LEU A 135 -4.96 11.05 -1.21
N ILE A 136 -5.78 11.58 -0.29
CA ILE A 136 -6.75 12.66 -0.57
C ILE A 136 -6.03 13.88 -1.16
N LYS A 137 -4.92 14.31 -0.53
CA LYS A 137 -4.18 15.50 -0.95
C LYS A 137 -3.51 15.33 -2.31
N GLN A 138 -2.89 14.19 -2.56
CA GLN A 138 -2.12 13.94 -3.78
C GLN A 138 -3.01 13.73 -5.00
N GLU A 139 -4.10 13.00 -4.82
CA GLU A 139 -5.00 12.64 -5.90
C GLU A 139 -6.21 13.59 -6.00
N ASN A 140 -6.25 14.62 -5.15
CA ASN A 140 -7.37 15.57 -5.06
C ASN A 140 -8.74 14.87 -4.93
N LEU A 141 -8.78 13.77 -4.15
CA LEU A 141 -9.96 12.94 -3.94
C LEU A 141 -10.90 13.57 -2.93
N THR A 142 -12.19 13.29 -3.07
CA THR A 142 -13.13 13.45 -1.96
C THR A 142 -13.05 12.24 -1.01
N GLN A 143 -13.59 12.37 0.22
CA GLN A 143 -13.68 11.24 1.14
C GLN A 143 -14.57 10.12 0.58
N ASP A 144 -15.57 10.46 -0.24
CA ASP A 144 -16.42 9.48 -0.93
C ASP A 144 -15.64 8.70 -1.99
N ASP A 145 -14.77 9.38 -2.75
CA ASP A 145 -13.94 8.72 -3.76
C ASP A 145 -12.92 7.79 -3.08
N LEU A 146 -12.30 8.24 -2.00
CA LEU A 146 -11.37 7.40 -1.23
C LEU A 146 -12.09 6.17 -0.63
N ALA A 147 -13.32 6.33 -0.13
CA ALA A 147 -14.12 5.23 0.39
C ALA A 147 -14.37 4.16 -0.68
N LYS A 148 -14.70 4.58 -1.91
CA LYS A 148 -14.87 3.67 -3.05
C LYS A 148 -13.57 2.94 -3.42
N VAL A 149 -12.44 3.69 -3.47
CA VAL A 149 -11.11 3.14 -3.80
C VAL A 149 -10.69 2.06 -2.81
N LEU A 150 -10.92 2.30 -1.50
CA LEU A 150 -10.51 1.39 -0.43
C LEU A 150 -11.58 0.36 -0.06
N SER A 151 -12.74 0.35 -0.75
CA SER A 151 -13.90 -0.52 -0.42
C SER A 151 -14.34 -0.38 1.04
N LYS A 152 -14.29 0.85 1.57
CA LYS A 152 -14.70 1.20 2.95
C LYS A 152 -15.92 2.15 2.92
N SER A 153 -16.61 2.26 4.04
CA SER A 153 -17.67 3.27 4.14
C SER A 153 -17.08 4.68 4.30
N ARG A 154 -17.76 5.70 3.77
CA ARG A 154 -17.38 7.12 3.96
C ARG A 154 -17.26 7.46 5.45
N SER A 155 -18.18 6.95 6.29
CA SER A 155 -18.15 7.18 7.73
C SER A 155 -16.90 6.60 8.39
N ALA A 156 -16.41 5.43 7.94
CA ALA A 156 -15.16 4.87 8.41
C ALA A 156 -13.97 5.78 8.05
N ILE A 157 -13.89 6.23 6.80
CA ILE A 157 -12.83 7.17 6.34
C ILE A 157 -12.86 8.45 7.18
N THR A 158 -14.05 9.07 7.34
CA THR A 158 -14.21 10.29 8.13
C THR A 158 -13.77 10.10 9.58
N ASN A 159 -14.17 8.99 10.21
CA ASN A 159 -13.83 8.69 11.60
C ASN A 159 -12.32 8.45 11.79
N THR A 160 -11.68 7.80 10.83
CA THR A 160 -10.22 7.59 10.85
C THR A 160 -9.49 8.92 10.67
N LEU A 161 -9.88 9.76 9.70
CA LEU A 161 -9.28 11.07 9.47
C LEU A 161 -9.38 11.99 10.69
N ARG A 162 -10.51 11.97 11.42
CA ARG A 162 -10.70 12.76 12.65
C ARG A 162 -9.71 12.42 13.75
N LEU A 163 -9.08 11.25 13.75
CA LEU A 163 -8.04 10.90 14.73
C LEU A 163 -6.82 11.84 14.63
N LEU A 164 -6.58 12.45 13.48
CA LEU A 164 -5.53 13.45 13.29
C LEU A 164 -5.84 14.80 13.95
N ASP A 165 -7.10 15.04 14.39
CA ASP A 165 -7.50 16.24 15.13
C ASP A 165 -7.22 16.12 16.64
N LEU A 166 -6.73 14.97 17.09
CA LEU A 166 -6.28 14.75 18.45
C LEU A 166 -4.94 15.44 18.71
N PRO A 167 -4.68 15.88 19.97
CA PRO A 167 -3.35 16.32 20.37
C PRO A 167 -2.27 15.26 20.07
N SER A 168 -1.05 15.71 19.73
CA SER A 168 0.09 14.82 19.44
C SER A 168 0.36 13.79 20.54
N GLU A 169 0.21 14.22 21.79
CA GLU A 169 0.38 13.38 22.97
C GLU A 169 -0.60 12.19 22.98
N VAL A 170 -1.85 12.44 22.59
CA VAL A 170 -2.90 11.40 22.50
C VAL A 170 -2.65 10.50 21.28
N GLN A 171 -2.21 11.07 20.16
CA GLN A 171 -1.83 10.29 18.97
C GLN A 171 -0.67 9.33 19.28
N THR A 172 0.32 9.76 20.08
CA THR A 172 1.43 8.90 20.52
C THR A 172 0.91 7.73 21.36
N LEU A 173 0.03 7.97 22.32
CA LEU A 173 -0.59 6.90 23.13
C LEU A 173 -1.36 5.89 22.29
N MET A 174 -2.01 6.35 21.21
CA MET A 174 -2.66 5.45 20.24
C MET A 174 -1.67 4.62 19.45
N ALA A 175 -0.57 5.24 18.99
CA ALA A 175 0.47 4.54 18.23
C ALA A 175 1.17 3.46 19.08
N GLU A 176 1.30 3.70 20.40
CA GLU A 176 1.81 2.74 21.37
C GLU A 176 0.78 1.66 21.79
N GLY A 177 -0.44 1.72 21.27
CA GLY A 177 -1.51 0.78 21.60
C GLY A 177 -2.14 0.97 23.00
N ARG A 178 -1.81 2.04 23.71
CA ARG A 178 -2.32 2.34 25.06
C ARG A 178 -3.75 2.87 25.05
N ILE A 179 -4.18 3.48 23.95
CA ILE A 179 -5.53 3.98 23.73
C ILE A 179 -6.09 3.37 22.45
N SER A 180 -7.30 2.81 22.52
CA SER A 180 -7.99 2.27 21.34
C SER A 180 -8.61 3.38 20.48
N ALA A 181 -8.89 3.09 19.21
CA ALA A 181 -9.62 4.00 18.32
C ALA A 181 -11.02 4.37 18.85
N GLY A 182 -11.65 3.49 19.65
CA GLY A 182 -12.91 3.77 20.35
C GLY A 182 -12.76 4.84 21.41
N HIS A 183 -11.75 4.71 22.28
CA HIS A 183 -11.43 5.69 23.31
C HIS A 183 -11.04 7.04 22.68
N ALA A 184 -10.22 7.03 21.65
CA ALA A 184 -9.82 8.21 20.91
C ALA A 184 -11.01 9.01 20.33
N ARG A 185 -12.03 8.32 19.81
CA ARG A 185 -13.27 8.97 19.35
C ARG A 185 -14.06 9.62 20.47
N ALA A 186 -14.10 9.01 21.68
CA ALA A 186 -14.70 9.62 22.84
C ALA A 186 -13.95 10.88 23.29
N ILE A 187 -12.62 10.83 23.28
CA ILE A 187 -11.75 11.98 23.59
C ILE A 187 -11.98 13.14 22.60
N LEU A 188 -12.24 12.86 21.33
CA LEU A 188 -12.55 13.90 20.32
C LEU A 188 -13.82 14.71 20.66
N SER A 189 -14.76 14.15 21.42
CA SER A 189 -15.98 14.87 21.83
C SER A 189 -15.72 15.91 22.94
N VAL A 190 -14.58 15.83 23.61
CA VAL A 190 -14.18 16.79 24.64
C VAL A 190 -13.66 18.08 23.99
N SER A 191 -14.13 19.22 24.44
CA SER A 191 -13.68 20.53 23.97
C SER A 191 -12.32 20.91 24.57
N GLY A 192 -11.45 21.48 23.73
CA GLY A 192 -10.13 21.99 24.13
C GLY A 192 -9.03 20.93 24.19
N LYS A 193 -7.79 21.37 23.87
CA LYS A 193 -6.61 20.51 23.83
C LYS A 193 -6.30 19.90 25.22
N GLU A 194 -6.31 20.74 26.25
CA GLU A 194 -5.98 20.33 27.62
C GLU A 194 -6.96 19.29 28.17
N GLY A 195 -8.28 19.49 27.93
CA GLY A 195 -9.29 18.51 28.31
C GLY A 195 -9.10 17.14 27.65
N ARG A 196 -8.72 17.13 26.38
CA ARG A 196 -8.43 15.89 25.63
C ARG A 196 -7.20 15.16 26.15
N ILE A 197 -6.13 15.89 26.50
CA ILE A 197 -4.91 15.30 27.08
C ILE A 197 -5.19 14.75 28.46
N LYS A 198 -5.97 15.45 29.29
CA LYS A 198 -6.27 15.03 30.66
C LYS A 198 -7.16 13.77 30.71
N LEU A 199 -8.00 13.57 29.68
CA LEU A 199 -8.87 12.39 29.58
C LEU A 199 -8.14 11.17 28.99
N ALA A 200 -7.08 11.37 28.25
CA ALA A 200 -6.28 10.33 27.62
C ALA A 200 -5.36 9.63 28.62
#